data_809232cb5f322b2726297e2af2fea385
#
_entry.id   809232cb5f322b2726297e2af2fea385
#
_cell.length_a   1.000
_cell.length_b   1.000
_cell.length_c   1.000
_cell.angle_alpha   90.00
_cell.angle_beta   90.00
_cell.angle_gamma   90.00
#
_symmetry.space_group_name_H-M   'P 1'
#
loop_
_entity.id
_entity.type
_entity.pdbx_description
1 polymer ?
#
loop_
_entity_poly.entity_id
_entity_poly.type
_entity_poly.pdbx_seq_one_letter_code
_entity_poly.pdbx_strand_id
1 'polypeptide(L)'
;MFELVDSAPQSAVIKVIGVGGGGGNAVEHMVSKQVSGVDFIATNTDAQALKGLAAQTTMQIGSSVTKGLGAGANPDIGRAAALEDRDRIAELLNGSDMVFVTAGMGGGTGTGAAPVVAEVAKELGILTVAVVTKPFDFEKRKSNAEQGIKELAAHVDSLITIPNEKLLEVLGEKTSVLDAFAAANDVLLGAVQGLSLIHI
;
A
#
# COMPACT_ATOMS: atom_id res chain seq x y z
N MET A 1 25.83 19.24 38.54
CA MET A 1 24.46 19.66 38.18
C MET A 1 24.14 18.96 36.86
N PHE A 2 23.40 17.86 36.91
CA PHE A 2 22.98 17.17 35.70
C PHE A 2 21.63 17.76 35.28
N GLU A 3 21.57 18.45 34.14
CA GLU A 3 20.33 18.83 33.52
C GLU A 3 19.70 17.56 32.88
N LEU A 4 18.57 17.15 33.42
CA LEU A 4 17.67 16.24 32.73
C LEU A 4 17.10 16.99 31.51
N VAL A 5 17.68 16.72 30.35
CA VAL A 5 17.06 17.12 29.09
C VAL A 5 15.76 16.28 28.98
N ASP A 6 14.62 16.91 29.29
CA ASP A 6 13.30 16.37 29.08
C ASP A 6 13.07 16.33 27.55
N SER A 7 13.65 15.33 26.90
CA SER A 7 13.29 15.01 25.52
C SER A 7 11.91 14.37 25.58
N ALA A 8 10.87 15.15 25.26
CA ALA A 8 9.57 14.58 24.98
C ALA A 8 9.76 13.40 24.01
N PRO A 9 9.16 12.22 24.28
CA PRO A 9 9.33 11.10 23.39
C PRO A 9 8.87 11.52 21.97
N GLN A 10 9.79 11.55 21.02
CA GLN A 10 9.45 11.77 19.63
C GLN A 10 8.59 10.58 19.22
N SER A 11 7.32 10.85 18.90
CA SER A 11 6.46 9.83 18.35
C SER A 11 7.04 9.35 17.01
N ALA A 12 7.08 8.04 16.79
CA ALA A 12 7.55 7.46 15.54
C ALA A 12 6.72 8.00 14.35
N VAL A 13 7.42 8.36 13.27
CA VAL A 13 6.80 8.81 12.02
C VAL A 13 6.44 7.59 11.21
N ILE A 14 5.15 7.29 11.14
CA ILE A 14 4.61 6.13 10.42
C ILE A 14 3.85 6.62 9.19
N LYS A 15 4.15 6.08 8.03
CA LYS A 15 3.44 6.35 6.79
C LYS A 15 2.77 5.08 6.24
N VAL A 16 1.60 5.25 5.67
CA VAL A 16 0.89 4.22 4.92
C VAL A 16 0.83 4.66 3.47
N ILE A 17 1.43 3.90 2.57
CA ILE A 17 1.42 4.16 1.14
C ILE A 17 0.57 3.12 0.43
N GLY A 18 -0.53 3.55 -0.16
CA GLY A 18 -1.40 2.75 -1.02
C GLY A 18 -0.93 2.81 -2.47
N VAL A 19 -0.67 1.66 -3.07
CA VAL A 19 -0.13 1.55 -4.43
C VAL A 19 -1.17 0.93 -5.36
N GLY A 20 -1.52 1.67 -6.41
CA GLY A 20 -2.54 1.27 -7.39
C GLY A 20 -3.96 1.38 -6.87
N GLY A 21 -4.94 0.91 -7.64
CA GLY A 21 -6.36 1.05 -7.29
C GLY A 21 -6.73 0.39 -5.97
N GLY A 22 -6.31 -0.85 -5.74
CA GLY A 22 -6.59 -1.57 -4.49
C GLY A 22 -5.95 -0.90 -3.27
N GLY A 23 -4.69 -0.44 -3.40
CA GLY A 23 -4.00 0.30 -2.34
C GLY A 23 -4.64 1.66 -2.06
N GLY A 24 -5.04 2.39 -3.10
CA GLY A 24 -5.77 3.65 -2.95
C GLY A 24 -7.10 3.47 -2.22
N ASN A 25 -7.88 2.45 -2.55
CA ASN A 25 -9.14 2.13 -1.87
C ASN A 25 -8.91 1.75 -0.40
N ALA A 26 -7.85 1.01 -0.10
CA ALA A 26 -7.50 0.66 1.28
C ALA A 26 -7.15 1.91 2.10
N VAL A 27 -6.35 2.82 1.55
CA VAL A 27 -6.02 4.11 2.18
C VAL A 27 -7.27 4.95 2.40
N GLU A 28 -8.13 5.09 1.41
CA GLU A 28 -9.41 5.81 1.52
C GLU A 28 -10.28 5.26 2.65
N HIS A 29 -10.36 3.94 2.74
CA HIS A 29 -11.09 3.27 3.81
C HIS A 29 -10.49 3.60 5.19
N MET A 30 -9.15 3.53 5.34
CA MET A 30 -8.47 3.86 6.60
C MET A 30 -8.68 5.33 7.02
N VAL A 31 -8.63 6.25 6.07
CA VAL A 31 -8.92 7.68 6.30
C VAL A 31 -10.37 7.87 6.75
N SER A 32 -11.32 7.20 6.11
CA SER A 32 -12.75 7.26 6.48
C SER A 32 -13.03 6.74 7.89
N LYS A 33 -12.21 5.81 8.39
CA LYS A 33 -12.25 5.27 9.76
C LYS A 33 -11.47 6.11 10.77
N GLN A 34 -10.95 7.26 10.36
CA GLN A 34 -10.25 8.23 11.22
C GLN A 34 -9.05 7.62 11.96
N VAL A 35 -8.30 6.76 11.31
CA VAL A 35 -7.04 6.22 11.87
C VAL A 35 -6.08 7.38 12.10
N SER A 36 -5.60 7.53 13.32
CA SER A 36 -4.71 8.59 13.75
C SER A 36 -3.27 8.10 13.94
N GLY A 37 -2.31 9.04 13.95
CA GLY A 37 -0.90 8.74 14.22
C GLY A 37 -0.14 8.19 13.02
N VAL A 38 -0.73 8.24 11.82
CA VAL A 38 -0.09 7.83 10.56
C VAL A 38 -0.39 8.83 9.46
N ASP A 39 0.55 9.01 8.54
CA ASP A 39 0.38 9.80 7.33
C ASP A 39 -0.04 8.90 6.16
N PHE A 40 -1.08 9.28 5.44
CA PHE A 40 -1.62 8.51 4.34
C PHE A 40 -1.18 9.06 2.99
N ILE A 41 -0.61 8.19 2.16
CA ILE A 41 -0.16 8.46 0.80
C ILE A 41 -0.89 7.52 -0.16
N ALA A 42 -1.43 8.03 -1.25
CA ALA A 42 -1.98 7.21 -2.33
C ALA A 42 -1.19 7.45 -3.63
N THR A 43 -0.72 6.37 -4.25
CA THR A 43 0.01 6.43 -5.52
C THR A 43 -0.68 5.58 -6.58
N ASN A 44 -0.76 6.11 -7.80
CA ASN A 44 -1.34 5.36 -8.91
C ASN A 44 -0.77 5.86 -10.25
N THR A 45 -0.81 5.01 -11.26
CA THR A 45 -0.57 5.37 -12.67
C THR A 45 -1.80 5.96 -13.35
N ASP A 46 -2.98 5.75 -12.77
CA ASP A 46 -4.25 6.31 -13.23
C ASP A 46 -4.56 7.62 -12.48
N ALA A 47 -4.49 8.73 -13.20
CA ALA A 47 -4.76 10.05 -12.65
C ALA A 47 -6.22 10.24 -12.19
N GLN A 48 -7.17 9.53 -12.81
CA GLN A 48 -8.57 9.63 -12.44
C GLN A 48 -8.85 8.91 -11.10
N ALA A 49 -8.17 7.78 -10.87
CA ALA A 49 -8.29 7.02 -9.64
C ALA A 49 -7.76 7.77 -8.39
N LEU A 50 -6.92 8.78 -8.58
CA LEU A 50 -6.41 9.63 -7.49
C LEU A 50 -7.34 10.81 -7.17
N LYS A 51 -8.22 11.17 -8.11
CA LYS A 51 -9.15 12.29 -7.91
C LYS A 51 -10.20 11.92 -6.86
N GLY A 52 -10.30 12.75 -5.84
CA GLY A 52 -11.32 12.58 -4.81
C GLY A 52 -10.92 11.65 -3.67
N LEU A 53 -9.72 11.08 -3.66
CA LEU A 53 -9.20 10.37 -2.49
C LEU A 53 -8.92 11.35 -1.35
N ALA A 54 -9.29 10.97 -0.13
CA ALA A 54 -9.10 11.78 1.08
C ALA A 54 -7.71 11.59 1.71
N ALA A 55 -6.78 10.92 1.05
CA ALA A 55 -5.39 10.79 1.51
C ALA A 55 -4.73 12.17 1.60
N GLN A 56 -3.90 12.40 2.64
CA GLN A 56 -3.19 13.67 2.82
C GLN A 56 -2.26 13.98 1.63
N THR A 57 -1.71 12.94 1.02
CA THR A 57 -0.83 13.07 -0.15
C THR A 57 -1.25 12.10 -1.24
N THR A 58 -1.41 12.61 -2.45
CA THR A 58 -1.63 11.79 -3.65
C THR A 58 -0.50 12.02 -4.63
N MET A 59 0.00 10.97 -5.26
CA MET A 59 1.06 11.04 -6.25
C MET A 59 0.75 10.17 -7.47
N GLN A 60 0.64 10.80 -8.62
CA GLN A 60 0.66 10.09 -9.90
C GLN A 60 2.09 9.66 -10.22
N ILE A 61 2.28 8.38 -10.56
CA ILE A 61 3.55 7.81 -11.00
C ILE A 61 3.49 7.42 -12.48
N GLY A 62 4.64 7.47 -13.15
CA GLY A 62 4.80 7.03 -14.51
C GLY A 62 4.02 7.84 -15.53
N SER A 63 4.03 9.16 -15.40
CA SER A 63 3.30 10.05 -16.31
C SER A 63 3.76 9.92 -17.77
N SER A 64 5.05 9.69 -18.00
CA SER A 64 5.59 9.47 -19.36
C SER A 64 5.21 8.09 -19.90
N VAL A 65 5.19 7.08 -19.03
CA VAL A 65 4.90 5.68 -19.37
C VAL A 65 3.42 5.46 -19.67
N THR A 66 2.51 6.02 -18.84
CA THR A 66 1.07 5.72 -18.90
C THR A 66 0.20 6.88 -19.35
N LYS A 67 0.73 8.10 -19.40
CA LYS A 67 -0.02 9.34 -19.68
C LYS A 67 -1.25 9.52 -18.74
N GLY A 68 -1.18 8.96 -17.53
CA GLY A 68 -2.27 9.03 -16.57
C GLY A 68 -3.44 8.08 -16.84
N LEU A 69 -3.30 7.15 -17.78
CA LEU A 69 -4.35 6.20 -18.17
C LEU A 69 -4.29 4.86 -17.41
N GLY A 70 -3.33 4.73 -16.48
CA GLY A 70 -3.13 3.50 -15.74
C GLY A 70 -2.21 2.48 -16.45
N ALA A 71 -1.82 1.44 -15.73
CA ALA A 71 -0.96 0.37 -16.23
C ALA A 71 -1.75 -0.80 -16.85
N GLY A 72 -3.06 -0.74 -16.85
CA GLY A 72 -3.90 -1.86 -17.23
C GLY A 72 -3.66 -3.08 -16.33
N ALA A 73 -3.67 -4.27 -16.90
CA ALA A 73 -3.34 -5.51 -16.19
C ALA A 73 -1.86 -5.92 -16.32
N ASN A 74 -0.98 -4.99 -16.71
CA ASN A 74 0.43 -5.28 -16.98
C ASN A 74 1.34 -4.80 -15.84
N PRO A 75 1.92 -5.71 -15.02
CA PRO A 75 2.83 -5.35 -13.95
C PRO A 75 4.13 -4.68 -14.41
N ASP A 76 4.64 -5.00 -15.62
CA ASP A 76 5.86 -4.40 -16.14
C ASP A 76 5.70 -2.90 -16.36
N ILE A 77 4.51 -2.47 -16.81
CA ILE A 77 4.16 -1.05 -16.94
C ILE A 77 4.09 -0.39 -15.56
N GLY A 78 3.48 -1.06 -14.57
CA GLY A 78 3.45 -0.58 -13.18
C GLY A 78 4.85 -0.41 -12.59
N ARG A 79 5.73 -1.38 -12.83
CA ARG A 79 7.13 -1.32 -12.41
C ARG A 79 7.89 -0.17 -13.09
N ALA A 80 7.78 -0.05 -14.42
CA ALA A 80 8.41 1.04 -15.17
C ALA A 80 7.94 2.41 -14.68
N ALA A 81 6.66 2.56 -14.39
CA ALA A 81 6.08 3.78 -13.85
C ALA A 81 6.66 4.17 -12.48
N ALA A 82 6.84 3.21 -11.59
CA ALA A 82 7.45 3.47 -10.28
C ALA A 82 8.96 3.77 -10.39
N LEU A 83 9.67 3.12 -11.31
CA LEU A 83 11.09 3.41 -11.57
C LEU A 83 11.29 4.81 -12.17
N GLU A 84 10.38 5.30 -13.01
CA GLU A 84 10.41 6.67 -13.53
C GLU A 84 10.36 7.71 -12.40
N ASP A 85 9.55 7.46 -11.38
CA ASP A 85 9.32 8.39 -10.27
C ASP A 85 10.03 7.97 -8.96
N ARG A 86 11.07 7.15 -9.06
CA ARG A 86 11.78 6.58 -7.91
C ARG A 86 12.26 7.64 -6.91
N ASP A 87 12.82 8.74 -7.40
CA ASP A 87 13.34 9.83 -6.55
C ASP A 87 12.19 10.54 -5.82
N ARG A 88 11.06 10.76 -6.48
CA ARG A 88 9.87 11.34 -5.86
C ARG A 88 9.26 10.41 -4.81
N ILE A 89 9.29 9.10 -5.04
CA ILE A 89 8.89 8.11 -4.03
C ILE A 89 9.83 8.21 -2.82
N ALA A 90 11.14 8.31 -3.04
CA ALA A 90 12.13 8.47 -1.98
C ALA A 90 11.89 9.74 -1.16
N GLU A 91 11.60 10.86 -1.79
CA GLU A 91 11.25 12.12 -1.11
C GLU A 91 10.02 11.98 -0.22
N LEU A 92 8.96 11.31 -0.72
CA LEU A 92 7.74 11.08 0.05
C LEU A 92 7.95 10.19 1.28
N LEU A 93 8.84 9.22 1.19
CA LEU A 93 9.12 8.27 2.27
C LEU A 93 10.18 8.78 3.24
N ASN A 94 10.99 9.75 2.84
CA ASN A 94 12.09 10.26 3.66
C ASN A 94 11.59 10.76 5.02
N GLY A 95 12.39 10.52 6.07
CA GLY A 95 12.08 10.90 7.44
C GLY A 95 11.04 10.01 8.14
N SER A 96 10.61 8.90 7.52
CA SER A 96 9.77 7.92 8.18
C SER A 96 10.59 6.93 8.99
N ASP A 97 10.10 6.54 10.14
CA ASP A 97 10.64 5.43 10.93
C ASP A 97 10.08 4.07 10.45
N MET A 98 8.84 4.08 9.97
CA MET A 98 8.14 2.90 9.49
C MET A 98 7.23 3.23 8.31
N VAL A 99 7.17 2.34 7.34
CA VAL A 99 6.27 2.44 6.18
C VAL A 99 5.47 1.15 6.03
N PHE A 100 4.15 1.32 5.94
CA PHE A 100 3.25 0.27 5.46
C PHE A 100 3.01 0.45 3.96
N VAL A 101 3.32 -0.58 3.19
CA VAL A 101 2.99 -0.64 1.76
C VAL A 101 1.74 -1.50 1.59
N THR A 102 0.66 -0.91 1.10
CA THR A 102 -0.58 -1.66 0.82
C THR A 102 -0.92 -1.63 -0.66
N ALA A 103 -1.29 -2.79 -1.19
CA ALA A 103 -1.65 -2.95 -2.60
C ALA A 103 -2.61 -4.13 -2.81
N GLY A 104 -3.45 -4.02 -3.81
CA GLY A 104 -4.15 -5.17 -4.39
C GLY A 104 -3.26 -5.82 -5.45
N MET A 105 -2.86 -7.06 -5.19
CA MET A 105 -1.99 -7.80 -6.11
C MET A 105 -2.81 -8.44 -7.24
N GLY A 106 -2.19 -8.58 -8.39
CA GLY A 106 -2.81 -9.17 -9.59
C GLY A 106 -3.07 -8.17 -10.73
N GLY A 107 -3.23 -6.89 -10.42
CA GLY A 107 -3.33 -5.82 -11.43
C GLY A 107 -1.97 -5.37 -11.95
N GLY A 108 -1.95 -4.27 -12.72
CA GLY A 108 -0.70 -3.71 -13.25
C GLY A 108 0.05 -2.87 -12.22
N THR A 109 -0.56 -1.78 -11.74
CA THR A 109 0.11 -0.79 -10.90
C THR A 109 0.52 -1.37 -9.55
N GLY A 110 -0.42 -1.94 -8.79
CA GLY A 110 -0.13 -2.48 -7.45
C GLY A 110 0.94 -3.56 -7.49
N THR A 111 0.81 -4.52 -8.40
CA THR A 111 1.71 -5.67 -8.55
C THR A 111 3.13 -5.25 -8.93
N GLY A 112 3.24 -4.33 -9.91
CA GLY A 112 4.54 -3.92 -10.44
C GLY A 112 5.23 -2.82 -9.63
N ALA A 113 4.46 -1.85 -9.10
CA ALA A 113 5.02 -0.69 -8.42
C ALA A 113 5.30 -0.93 -6.91
N ALA A 114 4.51 -1.77 -6.22
CA ALA A 114 4.71 -2.00 -4.79
C ALA A 114 6.10 -2.56 -4.44
N PRO A 115 6.69 -3.51 -5.20
CA PRO A 115 8.06 -3.95 -4.96
C PRO A 115 9.08 -2.81 -5.08
N VAL A 116 8.92 -1.89 -6.03
CA VAL A 116 9.81 -0.74 -6.21
C VAL A 116 9.68 0.24 -5.03
N VAL A 117 8.48 0.50 -4.58
CA VAL A 117 8.22 1.34 -3.38
C VAL A 117 8.89 0.74 -2.15
N ALA A 118 8.77 -0.57 -1.96
CA ALA A 118 9.39 -1.27 -0.84
C ALA A 118 10.92 -1.27 -0.94
N GLU A 119 11.47 -1.44 -2.13
CA GLU A 119 12.92 -1.34 -2.38
C GLU A 119 13.46 0.05 -1.99
N VAL A 120 12.78 1.12 -2.39
CA VAL A 120 13.14 2.50 -2.04
C VAL A 120 13.09 2.70 -0.51
N ALA A 121 12.05 2.23 0.16
CA ALA A 121 11.94 2.32 1.61
C ALA A 121 13.09 1.58 2.32
N LYS A 122 13.42 0.38 1.85
CA LYS A 122 14.53 -0.41 2.38
C LYS A 122 15.88 0.28 2.20
N GLU A 123 16.14 0.88 1.05
CA GLU A 123 17.38 1.63 0.79
C GLU A 123 17.52 2.87 1.68
N LEU A 124 16.41 3.49 2.05
CA LEU A 124 16.37 4.59 3.02
C LEU A 124 16.53 4.12 4.48
N GLY A 125 16.64 2.81 4.72
CA GLY A 125 16.76 2.24 6.06
C GLY A 125 15.47 2.28 6.87
N ILE A 126 14.31 2.41 6.22
CA ILE A 126 12.99 2.49 6.85
C ILE A 126 12.46 1.09 7.11
N LEU A 127 11.94 0.83 8.32
CA LEU A 127 11.23 -0.41 8.62
C LEU A 127 10.00 -0.54 7.70
N THR A 128 9.99 -1.56 6.85
CA THR A 128 9.02 -1.71 5.78
C THR A 128 8.16 -2.96 5.99
N VAL A 129 6.86 -2.75 6.14
CA VAL A 129 5.85 -3.81 6.26
C VAL A 129 4.91 -3.73 5.07
N ALA A 130 4.75 -4.82 4.33
CA ALA A 130 3.74 -4.90 3.28
C ALA A 130 2.51 -5.65 3.77
N VAL A 131 1.34 -5.10 3.48
CA VAL A 131 0.03 -5.72 3.74
C VAL A 131 -0.75 -5.69 2.43
N VAL A 132 -0.87 -6.82 1.76
CA VAL A 132 -1.41 -6.90 0.41
C VAL A 132 -2.52 -7.94 0.30
N THR A 133 -3.45 -7.71 -0.63
CA THR A 133 -4.51 -8.67 -0.92
C THR A 133 -4.16 -9.53 -2.13
N LYS A 134 -4.52 -10.83 -2.06
CA LYS A 134 -4.58 -11.71 -3.23
C LYS A 134 -5.95 -11.61 -3.88
N PRO A 135 -6.02 -11.58 -5.24
CA PRO A 135 -7.28 -11.42 -5.94
C PRO A 135 -8.23 -12.60 -5.72
N PHE A 136 -9.51 -12.35 -5.89
CA PHE A 136 -10.52 -13.40 -5.97
C PHE A 136 -10.29 -14.29 -7.20
N ASP A 137 -10.78 -15.54 -7.14
CA ASP A 137 -10.62 -16.52 -8.22
C ASP A 137 -11.26 -16.06 -9.53
N PHE A 138 -12.39 -15.38 -9.46
CA PHE A 138 -13.09 -14.85 -10.63
C PHE A 138 -12.32 -13.74 -11.37
N GLU A 139 -11.37 -13.08 -10.71
CA GLU A 139 -10.54 -12.04 -11.34
C GLU A 139 -9.49 -12.61 -12.30
N LYS A 140 -9.18 -13.91 -12.22
CA LYS A 140 -8.22 -14.63 -13.09
C LYS A 140 -6.82 -14.00 -13.13
N ARG A 141 -6.36 -13.43 -12.02
CA ARG A 141 -5.10 -12.67 -11.91
C ARG A 141 -4.10 -13.28 -10.91
N LYS A 142 -4.33 -14.52 -10.46
CA LYS A 142 -3.50 -15.18 -9.44
C LYS A 142 -2.03 -15.26 -9.81
N SER A 143 -1.70 -15.61 -11.06
CA SER A 143 -0.31 -15.74 -11.52
C SER A 143 0.47 -14.44 -11.38
N ASN A 144 -0.11 -13.32 -11.82
CA ASN A 144 0.51 -12.00 -11.65
C ASN A 144 0.67 -11.64 -10.17
N ALA A 145 -0.34 -11.94 -9.34
CA ALA A 145 -0.30 -11.68 -7.92
C ALA A 145 0.83 -12.45 -7.23
N GLU A 146 0.98 -13.74 -7.52
CA GLU A 146 2.02 -14.58 -6.94
C GLU A 146 3.43 -14.11 -7.31
N GLN A 147 3.64 -13.73 -8.58
CA GLN A 147 4.91 -13.18 -9.03
C GLN A 147 5.23 -11.86 -8.30
N GLY A 148 4.28 -10.92 -8.24
CA GLY A 148 4.47 -9.64 -7.55
C GLY A 148 4.69 -9.78 -6.05
N ILE A 149 4.00 -10.72 -5.39
CA ILE A 149 4.20 -11.04 -3.97
C ILE A 149 5.61 -11.57 -3.73
N LYS A 150 6.10 -12.44 -4.60
CA LYS A 150 7.46 -12.97 -4.52
C LYS A 150 8.52 -11.88 -4.66
N GLU A 151 8.33 -10.94 -5.58
CA GLU A 151 9.22 -9.79 -5.75
C GLU A 151 9.15 -8.86 -4.54
N LEU A 152 7.95 -8.55 -4.06
CA LEU A 152 7.74 -7.69 -2.89
C LEU A 152 8.40 -8.28 -1.63
N ALA A 153 8.31 -9.59 -1.43
CA ALA A 153 8.89 -10.27 -0.27
C ALA A 153 10.41 -10.07 -0.13
N ALA A 154 11.12 -9.84 -1.23
CA ALA A 154 12.57 -9.60 -1.21
C ALA A 154 12.96 -8.21 -0.63
N HIS A 155 12.00 -7.28 -0.57
CA HIS A 155 12.25 -5.87 -0.23
C HIS A 155 11.57 -5.42 1.07
N VAL A 156 10.88 -6.29 1.79
CA VAL A 156 10.18 -5.95 3.02
C VAL A 156 10.73 -6.72 4.23
N ASP A 157 10.58 -6.12 5.41
CA ASP A 157 10.95 -6.77 6.68
C ASP A 157 9.84 -7.74 7.13
N SER A 158 8.59 -7.43 6.80
CA SER A 158 7.44 -8.31 7.04
C SER A 158 6.44 -8.21 5.90
N LEU A 159 5.85 -9.34 5.53
CA LEU A 159 4.82 -9.42 4.49
C LEU A 159 3.59 -10.16 5.02
N ILE A 160 2.46 -9.47 4.99
CA ILE A 160 1.15 -10.04 5.30
C ILE A 160 0.34 -10.11 4.02
N THR A 161 -0.10 -11.31 3.66
CA THR A 161 -0.95 -11.54 2.50
C THR A 161 -2.35 -11.93 2.93
N ILE A 162 -3.36 -11.25 2.40
CA ILE A 162 -4.77 -11.49 2.68
C ILE A 162 -5.40 -12.15 1.46
N PRO A 163 -5.74 -13.44 1.50
CA PRO A 163 -6.41 -14.10 0.39
C PRO A 163 -7.89 -13.71 0.38
N ASN A 164 -8.31 -12.90 -0.59
CA ASN A 164 -9.69 -12.42 -0.69
C ASN A 164 -10.70 -13.59 -0.77
N GLU A 165 -10.33 -14.70 -1.40
CA GLU A 165 -11.16 -15.90 -1.48
C GLU A 165 -11.58 -16.44 -0.10
N LYS A 166 -10.66 -16.38 0.86
CA LYS A 166 -10.95 -16.80 2.24
C LYS A 166 -11.93 -15.87 2.95
N LEU A 167 -12.00 -14.62 2.56
CA LEU A 167 -13.01 -13.69 3.07
C LEU A 167 -14.41 -14.06 2.60
N LEU A 168 -14.57 -14.50 1.34
CA LEU A 168 -15.85 -15.01 0.84
C LEU A 168 -16.33 -16.25 1.59
N GLU A 169 -15.43 -17.18 1.91
CA GLU A 169 -15.74 -18.37 2.70
C GLU A 169 -16.28 -18.00 4.10
N VAL A 170 -15.70 -16.99 4.74
CA VAL A 170 -16.08 -16.52 6.07
C VAL A 170 -17.39 -15.71 6.07
N LEU A 171 -17.57 -14.86 5.06
CA LEU A 171 -18.74 -13.98 4.95
C LEU A 171 -20.00 -14.67 4.46
N GLY A 172 -19.86 -15.81 3.77
CA GLY A 172 -20.95 -16.64 3.28
C GLY A 172 -21.44 -16.31 1.86
N GLU A 173 -22.20 -17.25 1.28
CA GLU A 173 -22.61 -17.26 -0.12
C GLU A 173 -23.49 -16.08 -0.58
N LYS A 174 -24.07 -15.32 0.34
CA LYS A 174 -24.94 -14.17 0.02
C LYS A 174 -24.20 -12.84 0.01
N THR A 175 -22.89 -12.87 0.21
CA THR A 175 -22.06 -11.64 0.27
C THR A 175 -21.92 -11.04 -1.12
N SER A 176 -22.19 -9.74 -1.24
CA SER A 176 -21.91 -9.02 -2.50
C SER A 176 -20.41 -8.86 -2.71
N VAL A 177 -19.99 -8.70 -3.97
CA VAL A 177 -18.58 -8.41 -4.31
C VAL A 177 -18.09 -7.13 -3.61
N LEU A 178 -18.95 -6.12 -3.50
CA LEU A 178 -18.62 -4.87 -2.80
C LEU A 178 -18.36 -5.09 -1.31
N ASP A 179 -19.19 -5.91 -0.65
CA ASP A 179 -19.01 -6.25 0.76
C ASP A 179 -17.73 -7.05 0.99
N ALA A 180 -17.38 -7.93 0.05
CA ALA A 180 -16.14 -8.69 0.11
C ALA A 180 -14.90 -7.79 0.00
N PHE A 181 -14.90 -6.79 -0.89
CA PHE A 181 -13.83 -5.79 -0.96
C PHE A 181 -13.79 -4.89 0.29
N ALA A 182 -14.94 -4.51 0.84
CA ALA A 182 -15.00 -3.75 2.10
C ALA A 182 -14.39 -4.56 3.24
N ALA A 183 -14.70 -5.85 3.35
CA ALA A 183 -14.11 -6.73 4.35
C ALA A 183 -12.58 -6.90 4.16
N ALA A 184 -12.08 -6.96 2.93
CA ALA A 184 -10.65 -6.97 2.66
C ALA A 184 -9.98 -5.69 3.17
N ASN A 185 -10.59 -4.54 2.95
CA ASN A 185 -10.09 -3.25 3.46
C ASN A 185 -10.15 -3.17 5.00
N ASP A 186 -11.16 -3.75 5.65
CA ASP A 186 -11.23 -3.85 7.12
C ASP A 186 -10.10 -4.71 7.70
N VAL A 187 -9.71 -5.79 7.02
CA VAL A 187 -8.58 -6.63 7.43
C VAL A 187 -7.25 -5.88 7.27
N LEU A 188 -7.07 -5.16 6.14
CA LEU A 188 -5.90 -4.30 5.92
C LEU A 188 -5.79 -3.22 7.01
N LEU A 189 -6.91 -2.58 7.33
CA LEU A 189 -7.01 -1.62 8.42
C LEU A 189 -6.59 -2.23 9.76
N GLY A 190 -7.13 -3.39 10.11
CA GLY A 190 -6.81 -4.10 11.35
C GLY A 190 -5.32 -4.45 11.47
N ALA A 191 -4.69 -4.85 10.37
CA ALA A 191 -3.25 -5.15 10.33
C ALA A 191 -2.41 -3.89 10.58
N VAL A 192 -2.74 -2.77 9.94
CA VAL A 192 -2.04 -1.49 10.13
C VAL A 192 -2.22 -0.97 11.55
N GLN A 193 -3.45 -0.98 12.09
CA GLN A 193 -3.74 -0.54 13.46
C GLN A 193 -3.02 -1.41 14.50
N GLY A 194 -3.07 -2.72 14.35
CA GLY A 194 -2.45 -3.66 15.28
C GLY A 194 -0.95 -3.48 15.39
N LEU A 195 -0.26 -3.26 14.25
CA LEU A 195 1.19 -3.05 14.21
C LEU A 195 1.58 -1.61 14.63
N SER A 196 0.77 -0.62 14.31
CA SER A 196 1.00 0.78 14.73
C SER A 196 0.89 0.93 16.25
N LEU A 197 -0.09 0.29 16.90
CA LEU A 197 -0.29 0.35 18.35
C LEU A 197 0.83 -0.33 19.15
N ILE A 198 1.53 -1.30 18.57
CA ILE A 198 2.67 -1.99 19.23
C ILE A 198 3.89 -1.06 19.36
N HIS A 199 3.99 -0.04 18.51
CA HIS A 199 5.14 0.87 18.48
C HIS A 199 4.90 2.22 19.18
N ILE A 200 3.72 2.43 19.72
CA ILE A 200 3.37 3.58 20.57
C ILE A 200 3.55 3.19 22.04
#